data_502213fbdbc07d0fb083c8e2c184e815
#
_entry.id   502213fbdbc07d0fb083c8e2c184e815
#
_cell.length_a   1.000
_cell.length_b   1.000
_cell.length_c   1.000
_cell.angle_alpha   90.00
_cell.angle_beta   90.00
_cell.angle_gamma   90.00
#
_symmetry.space_group_name_H-M   'P 1'
#
loop_
_entity.id
_entity.type
_entity.pdbx_description
1 polymer ?
#
loop_
_entity_poly.entity_id
_entity_poly.type
_entity_poly.pdbx_seq_one_letter_code
_entity_poly.pdbx_strand_id
1 'polypeptide(L)'
;KVETGMKGVKIMNLMVSGGTEAKNIGIHFVGATDNGMLSNIIGINLHTGVKIEQAKNMQIVNCWVCELPNSIELIGGENIVVKNCQLGAQPTGITCKVQEVNKLSFINNQVYPDGRENLVLDACNNCVIEGNNFKSYYNGILVLNGNDNTVNKNIFWLTGAVQNQLLDHGDDFGIINVKGNNNMVASNSLSCEWAYAGAVTVNAVQGTGNVFKNCFVDNLESYRVFLVNAQTEVSNCVSSDK
;
A
#
# COMPACT_ATOMS: atom_id res chain seq x y z
N LYS A 1 -8.91 -11.87 19.59
CA LYS A 1 -9.99 -10.94 19.22
C LYS A 1 -10.15 -9.87 20.28
N VAL A 2 -10.24 -8.60 19.88
CA VAL A 2 -10.51 -7.44 20.73
C VAL A 2 -11.91 -6.94 20.39
N GLU A 3 -12.76 -6.85 21.39
CA GLU A 3 -14.17 -6.48 21.18
C GLU A 3 -14.38 -4.96 21.10
N THR A 4 -15.50 -4.57 20.54
CA THR A 4 -15.87 -3.16 20.37
C THR A 4 -15.92 -2.40 21.70
N GLY A 5 -15.63 -1.10 21.67
CA GLY A 5 -15.64 -0.22 22.85
C GLY A 5 -14.41 -0.32 23.76
N MET A 6 -13.49 -1.23 23.48
CA MET A 6 -12.24 -1.33 24.25
C MET A 6 -11.32 -0.15 23.96
N LYS A 7 -10.65 0.36 25.01
CA LYS A 7 -9.70 1.47 24.92
C LYS A 7 -8.34 1.10 25.48
N GLY A 8 -7.28 1.65 24.88
CA GLY A 8 -5.92 1.49 25.36
C GLY A 8 -5.38 0.06 25.29
N VAL A 9 -5.96 -0.80 24.47
CA VAL A 9 -5.53 -2.20 24.36
C VAL A 9 -4.16 -2.25 23.68
N LYS A 10 -3.21 -2.89 24.34
CA LYS A 10 -1.86 -3.10 23.81
C LYS A 10 -1.56 -4.60 23.69
N ILE A 11 -1.19 -5.05 22.49
CA ILE A 11 -0.74 -6.42 22.24
C ILE A 11 0.70 -6.32 21.75
N MET A 12 1.62 -6.94 22.47
CA MET A 12 3.03 -6.77 22.20
C MET A 12 3.79 -8.09 22.37
N ASN A 13 4.90 -8.22 21.60
CA ASN A 13 5.84 -9.34 21.71
C ASN A 13 5.15 -10.71 21.55
N LEU A 14 4.33 -10.85 20.53
CA LEU A 14 3.51 -12.03 20.31
C LEU A 14 3.77 -12.61 18.93
N MET A 15 3.96 -13.92 18.86
CA MET A 15 3.88 -14.66 17.61
C MET A 15 2.49 -15.30 17.48
N VAL A 16 1.84 -15.05 16.33
CA VAL A 16 0.57 -15.65 16.01
C VAL A 16 0.73 -16.49 14.76
N SER A 17 0.43 -17.76 14.87
CA SER A 17 0.45 -18.71 13.76
C SER A 17 -0.84 -19.52 13.76
N GLY A 18 -1.35 -19.82 12.59
CA GLY A 18 -2.58 -20.60 12.41
C GLY A 18 -2.47 -21.53 11.23
N GLY A 19 -3.59 -22.11 10.83
CA GLY A 19 -3.69 -22.85 9.57
C GLY A 19 -3.98 -21.89 8.41
N THR A 20 -3.57 -22.24 7.21
CA THR A 20 -3.81 -21.47 5.98
C THR A 20 -5.26 -21.52 5.50
N GLU A 21 -6.16 -22.08 6.29
CA GLU A 21 -7.58 -22.14 5.95
C GLU A 21 -8.19 -20.76 5.76
N ALA A 22 -8.98 -20.63 4.71
CA ALA A 22 -9.70 -19.40 4.40
C ALA A 22 -10.54 -18.94 5.61
N LYS A 23 -10.20 -17.79 6.20
CA LYS A 23 -10.87 -17.04 7.29
C LYS A 23 -10.10 -16.93 8.61
N ASN A 24 -8.96 -17.54 8.80
CA ASN A 24 -8.18 -17.35 10.02
C ASN A 24 -7.58 -15.94 10.07
N ILE A 25 -7.95 -15.18 11.09
CA ILE A 25 -7.41 -13.84 11.37
C ILE A 25 -6.54 -13.94 12.62
N GLY A 26 -5.30 -13.50 12.51
CA GLY A 26 -4.37 -13.56 13.64
C GLY A 26 -4.77 -12.63 14.77
N ILE A 27 -4.88 -11.35 14.49
CA ILE A 27 -5.32 -10.34 15.46
C ILE A 27 -6.48 -9.56 14.86
N HIS A 28 -7.60 -9.50 15.56
CA HIS A 28 -8.81 -8.85 15.09
C HIS A 28 -9.35 -7.87 16.13
N PHE A 29 -9.35 -6.58 15.80
CA PHE A 29 -10.06 -5.54 16.52
C PHE A 29 -11.42 -5.35 15.86
N VAL A 30 -12.49 -5.73 16.55
CA VAL A 30 -13.86 -5.73 16.03
C VAL A 30 -14.58 -4.48 16.46
N GLY A 31 -14.99 -3.65 15.51
CA GLY A 31 -15.73 -2.43 15.77
C GLY A 31 -14.91 -1.33 16.44
N ALA A 32 -15.61 -0.34 17.00
CA ALA A 32 -14.99 0.89 17.50
C ALA A 32 -14.05 0.64 18.68
N THR A 33 -12.75 0.78 18.46
CA THR A 33 -11.70 0.76 19.48
C THR A 33 -10.91 2.06 19.44
N ASP A 34 -10.30 2.45 20.56
CA ASP A 34 -9.57 3.72 20.69
C ASP A 34 -8.25 3.54 21.43
N ASN A 35 -7.20 4.27 20.99
CA ASN A 35 -5.87 4.25 21.59
C ASN A 35 -5.24 2.85 21.70
N GLY A 36 -5.38 2.04 20.66
CA GLY A 36 -4.81 0.70 20.58
C GLY A 36 -3.36 0.68 20.10
N MET A 37 -2.64 -0.39 20.43
CA MET A 37 -1.28 -0.62 19.92
C MET A 37 -1.04 -2.10 19.63
N LEU A 38 -0.46 -2.38 18.47
CA LEU A 38 0.23 -3.63 18.15
C LEU A 38 1.71 -3.35 17.99
N SER A 39 2.56 -4.07 18.70
CA SER A 39 4.00 -3.87 18.60
C SER A 39 4.76 -5.19 18.69
N ASN A 40 5.76 -5.35 17.82
CA ASN A 40 6.59 -6.56 17.76
C ASN A 40 5.74 -7.84 17.60
N ILE A 41 4.81 -7.82 16.65
CA ILE A 41 3.97 -8.96 16.32
C ILE A 41 4.61 -9.71 15.15
N ILE A 42 4.65 -11.04 15.25
CA ILE A 42 4.98 -11.93 14.14
C ILE A 42 3.70 -12.67 13.75
N GLY A 43 3.26 -12.52 12.52
CA GLY A 43 2.08 -13.20 11.97
C GLY A 43 2.45 -14.05 10.78
N ILE A 44 2.22 -15.37 10.87
CA ILE A 44 2.54 -16.34 9.81
C ILE A 44 1.44 -17.40 9.68
N ASN A 45 1.33 -17.99 8.50
CA ASN A 45 0.39 -19.10 8.25
C ASN A 45 -1.06 -18.75 8.66
N LEU A 46 -1.53 -17.59 8.27
CA LEU A 46 -2.88 -17.07 8.51
C LEU A 46 -3.52 -16.69 7.18
N HIS A 47 -4.83 -16.47 7.15
CA HIS A 47 -5.46 -15.84 6.00
C HIS A 47 -5.27 -14.32 6.03
N THR A 48 -5.50 -13.71 7.18
CA THR A 48 -5.25 -12.28 7.42
C THR A 48 -4.45 -12.14 8.71
N GLY A 49 -3.34 -11.44 8.65
CA GLY A 49 -2.48 -11.25 9.83
C GLY A 49 -3.14 -10.36 10.87
N VAL A 50 -3.48 -9.14 10.48
CA VAL A 50 -4.10 -8.14 11.33
C VAL A 50 -5.33 -7.57 10.64
N LYS A 51 -6.48 -7.59 11.32
CA LYS A 51 -7.70 -6.92 10.88
C LYS A 51 -8.18 -5.94 11.93
N ILE A 52 -8.45 -4.71 11.52
CA ILE A 52 -8.88 -3.63 12.41
C ILE A 52 -10.09 -2.95 11.79
N GLU A 53 -11.16 -2.85 12.55
CA GLU A 53 -12.42 -2.23 12.14
C GLU A 53 -12.74 -1.03 13.02
N GLN A 54 -13.07 0.11 12.40
CA GLN A 54 -13.57 1.32 13.08
C GLN A 54 -12.67 1.86 14.21
N ALA A 55 -11.35 1.67 14.11
CA ALA A 55 -10.43 2.10 15.16
C ALA A 55 -10.08 3.59 15.06
N LYS A 56 -9.79 4.19 16.22
CA LYS A 56 -9.21 5.53 16.31
C LYS A 56 -7.88 5.49 17.06
N ASN A 57 -6.94 6.36 16.65
CA ASN A 57 -5.66 6.49 17.34
C ASN A 57 -4.91 5.15 17.50
N MET A 58 -4.92 4.32 16.46
CA MET A 58 -4.31 2.99 16.49
C MET A 58 -2.88 3.02 15.98
N GLN A 59 -2.00 2.24 16.60
CA GLN A 59 -0.62 2.08 16.16
C GLN A 59 -0.29 0.61 15.87
N ILE A 60 0.32 0.35 14.73
CA ILE A 60 0.89 -0.94 14.33
C ILE A 60 2.37 -0.68 14.05
N VAL A 61 3.25 -1.14 14.93
CA VAL A 61 4.66 -0.76 14.86
C VAL A 61 5.59 -1.96 15.03
N ASN A 62 6.67 -1.99 14.24
CA ASN A 62 7.71 -3.02 14.31
C ASN A 62 7.16 -4.46 14.16
N CYS A 63 6.16 -4.67 13.34
CA CYS A 63 5.55 -5.98 13.11
C CYS A 63 6.15 -6.65 11.88
N TRP A 64 6.21 -7.97 11.92
CA TRP A 64 6.54 -8.82 10.78
C TRP A 64 5.33 -9.68 10.43
N VAL A 65 4.66 -9.39 9.33
CA VAL A 65 3.41 -10.03 8.92
C VAL A 65 3.52 -10.39 7.44
N CYS A 66 3.96 -11.61 7.17
CA CYS A 66 4.30 -12.07 5.83
C CYS A 66 3.80 -13.51 5.58
N GLU A 67 3.84 -13.94 4.32
CA GLU A 67 3.52 -15.30 3.87
C GLU A 67 2.05 -15.71 4.08
N LEU A 68 1.14 -14.76 3.93
CA LEU A 68 -0.31 -14.95 4.09
C LEU A 68 -1.08 -14.19 2.99
N PRO A 69 -2.34 -14.54 2.68
CA PRO A 69 -3.11 -13.83 1.65
C PRO A 69 -3.21 -12.31 1.90
N ASN A 70 -3.40 -11.87 3.14
CA ASN A 70 -3.47 -10.44 3.47
C ASN A 70 -2.69 -10.15 4.75
N SER A 71 -1.74 -9.21 4.72
CA SER A 71 -1.00 -8.85 5.94
C SER A 71 -1.85 -8.00 6.87
N ILE A 72 -2.40 -6.90 6.36
CA ILE A 72 -3.17 -5.93 7.14
C ILE A 72 -4.43 -5.55 6.39
N GLU A 73 -5.56 -5.61 7.09
CA GLU A 73 -6.84 -5.04 6.67
C GLU A 73 -7.28 -3.97 7.67
N LEU A 74 -7.47 -2.73 7.19
CA LEU A 74 -8.02 -1.62 7.97
C LEU A 74 -9.34 -1.21 7.33
N ILE A 75 -10.42 -1.22 8.10
CA ILE A 75 -11.77 -0.90 7.61
C ILE A 75 -12.40 0.17 8.49
N GLY A 76 -12.53 1.36 7.94
CA GLY A 76 -13.01 2.52 8.69
C GLY A 76 -12.05 2.97 9.77
N GLY A 77 -12.28 4.16 10.28
CA GLY A 77 -11.50 4.69 11.39
C GLY A 77 -10.70 5.94 11.06
N GLU A 78 -9.95 6.39 12.03
CA GLU A 78 -9.22 7.65 11.95
C GLU A 78 -7.91 7.61 12.74
N ASN A 79 -6.90 8.31 12.20
CA ASN A 79 -5.62 8.51 12.87
C ASN A 79 -4.92 7.17 13.18
N ILE A 80 -4.68 6.38 12.13
CA ILE A 80 -4.02 5.08 12.24
C ILE A 80 -2.57 5.20 11.76
N VAL A 81 -1.64 4.62 12.50
CA VAL A 81 -0.22 4.58 12.16
C VAL A 81 0.23 3.15 11.90
N VAL A 82 0.82 2.91 10.73
CA VAL A 82 1.53 1.66 10.39
C VAL A 82 2.98 2.03 10.12
N LYS A 83 3.89 1.60 10.99
CA LYS A 83 5.27 2.09 10.93
C LYS A 83 6.31 1.01 11.22
N ASN A 84 7.43 1.06 10.47
CA ASN A 84 8.58 0.17 10.64
C ASN A 84 8.20 -1.32 10.57
N CYS A 85 7.22 -1.68 9.78
CA CYS A 85 6.76 -3.04 9.62
C CYS A 85 7.39 -3.69 8.39
N GLN A 86 7.48 -5.02 8.44
CA GLN A 86 7.79 -5.86 7.29
C GLN A 86 6.50 -6.61 6.91
N LEU A 87 6.02 -6.35 5.72
CA LEU A 87 4.70 -6.77 5.27
C LEU A 87 4.81 -7.48 3.92
N GLY A 88 4.07 -8.58 3.75
CA GLY A 88 4.07 -9.29 2.49
C GLY A 88 2.87 -10.23 2.38
N ALA A 89 2.30 -10.33 1.21
CA ALA A 89 1.19 -11.22 0.93
C ALA A 89 1.58 -12.31 -0.07
N GLN A 90 0.75 -13.32 -0.18
CA GLN A 90 0.84 -14.32 -1.25
C GLN A 90 0.36 -13.73 -2.59
N PRO A 91 0.73 -14.32 -3.74
CA PRO A 91 0.46 -13.76 -5.07
C PRO A 91 -1.02 -13.46 -5.39
N THR A 92 -1.95 -14.09 -4.72
CA THR A 92 -3.39 -13.86 -4.91
C THR A 92 -3.98 -12.84 -3.95
N GLY A 93 -3.19 -12.31 -3.03
CA GLY A 93 -3.66 -11.43 -1.96
C GLY A 93 -3.19 -9.99 -2.10
N ILE A 94 -3.75 -9.13 -1.28
CA ILE A 94 -3.38 -7.73 -1.13
C ILE A 94 -2.58 -7.58 0.16
N THR A 95 -1.37 -7.04 0.07
CA THR A 95 -0.53 -6.93 1.27
C THR A 95 -1.19 -6.04 2.32
N CYS A 96 -1.58 -4.83 1.96
CA CYS A 96 -2.27 -3.90 2.86
C CYS A 96 -3.52 -3.37 2.19
N LYS A 97 -4.69 -3.73 2.72
CA LYS A 97 -5.98 -3.25 2.26
C LYS A 97 -6.55 -2.26 3.27
N VAL A 98 -6.81 -1.05 2.82
CA VAL A 98 -7.30 0.05 3.65
C VAL A 98 -8.56 0.62 3.01
N GLN A 99 -9.65 0.64 3.75
CA GLN A 99 -10.94 1.13 3.27
C GLN A 99 -11.54 2.15 4.25
N GLU A 100 -12.02 3.28 3.73
CA GLU A 100 -12.73 4.31 4.51
C GLU A 100 -11.94 4.83 5.74
N VAL A 101 -10.62 4.88 5.64
CA VAL A 101 -9.76 5.40 6.71
C VAL A 101 -9.40 6.85 6.44
N ASN A 102 -9.56 7.70 7.45
CA ASN A 102 -9.10 9.08 7.44
C ASN A 102 -7.82 9.21 8.25
N LYS A 103 -6.82 9.93 7.73
CA LYS A 103 -5.52 10.14 8.38
C LYS A 103 -4.76 8.84 8.71
N LEU A 104 -4.53 7.99 7.70
CA LEU A 104 -3.53 6.94 7.81
C LEU A 104 -2.12 7.53 7.68
N SER A 105 -1.21 7.11 8.54
CA SER A 105 0.24 7.30 8.37
C SER A 105 0.91 5.95 8.12
N PHE A 106 1.31 5.69 6.88
CA PHE A 106 2.01 4.46 6.47
C PHE A 106 3.48 4.81 6.21
N ILE A 107 4.36 4.55 7.21
CA ILE A 107 5.68 5.18 7.26
C ILE A 107 6.79 4.17 7.48
N ASN A 108 7.87 4.27 6.69
CA ASN A 108 9.09 3.48 6.83
C ASN A 108 8.85 1.96 6.86
N ASN A 109 7.92 1.47 6.08
CA ASN A 109 7.66 0.04 5.98
C ASN A 109 8.45 -0.60 4.85
N GLN A 110 8.79 -1.87 5.02
CA GLN A 110 9.33 -2.74 3.98
C GLN A 110 8.18 -3.62 3.47
N VAL A 111 7.82 -3.49 2.21
CA VAL A 111 6.74 -4.27 1.59
C VAL A 111 7.33 -5.23 0.56
N TYR A 112 7.10 -6.52 0.77
CA TYR A 112 7.66 -7.61 -0.05
C TYR A 112 6.86 -7.85 -1.32
N PRO A 113 7.48 -8.48 -2.36
CA PRO A 113 6.95 -8.46 -3.72
C PRO A 113 5.81 -9.44 -4.02
N ASP A 114 5.53 -10.40 -3.16
CA ASP A 114 4.66 -11.53 -3.51
C ASP A 114 3.16 -11.19 -3.58
N GLY A 115 2.73 -10.11 -2.95
CA GLY A 115 1.34 -9.64 -3.03
C GLY A 115 0.98 -9.10 -4.41
N ARG A 116 -0.26 -9.33 -4.86
CA ARG A 116 -0.76 -8.83 -6.14
C ARG A 116 -0.81 -7.30 -6.17
N GLU A 117 -1.35 -6.69 -5.13
CA GLU A 117 -1.20 -5.27 -4.82
C GLU A 117 -0.51 -5.12 -3.46
N ASN A 118 0.35 -4.12 -3.34
CA ASN A 118 1.06 -3.92 -2.09
C ASN A 118 0.28 -3.03 -1.12
N LEU A 119 -0.26 -1.91 -1.59
CA LEU A 119 -1.05 -1.00 -0.79
C LEU A 119 -2.25 -0.49 -1.57
N VAL A 120 -3.43 -0.83 -1.12
CA VAL A 120 -4.69 -0.35 -1.68
C VAL A 120 -5.39 0.53 -0.66
N LEU A 121 -5.59 1.80 -0.99
CA LEU A 121 -6.40 2.75 -0.25
C LEU A 121 -7.69 3.00 -1.02
N ASP A 122 -8.82 2.64 -0.43
CA ASP A 122 -10.15 2.83 -1.03
C ASP A 122 -11.00 3.75 -0.15
N ALA A 123 -11.50 4.84 -0.71
CA ALA A 123 -12.21 5.90 -0.01
C ALA A 123 -11.44 6.49 1.19
N CYS A 124 -10.10 6.56 1.07
CA CYS A 124 -9.21 7.05 2.14
C CYS A 124 -8.79 8.49 1.88
N ASN A 125 -8.81 9.32 2.93
CA ASN A 125 -8.50 10.74 2.78
C ASN A 125 -7.46 11.21 3.80
N ASN A 126 -6.71 12.26 3.45
CA ASN A 126 -5.71 12.88 4.32
C ASN A 126 -4.63 11.89 4.81
N CYS A 127 -4.31 10.89 4.00
CA CYS A 127 -3.32 9.87 4.34
C CYS A 127 -1.91 10.30 3.93
N VAL A 128 -0.92 9.82 4.67
CA VAL A 128 0.50 10.03 4.38
C VAL A 128 1.18 8.69 4.19
N ILE A 129 1.77 8.48 3.01
CA ILE A 129 2.56 7.30 2.66
C ILE A 129 4.00 7.77 2.44
N GLU A 130 4.88 7.56 3.42
CA GLU A 130 6.22 8.18 3.39
C GLU A 130 7.34 7.21 3.76
N GLY A 131 8.43 7.30 3.01
CA GLY A 131 9.68 6.60 3.33
C GLY A 131 9.62 5.09 3.22
N ASN A 132 8.64 4.54 2.53
CA ASN A 132 8.48 3.10 2.41
C ASN A 132 9.31 2.55 1.24
N ASN A 133 9.68 1.28 1.35
CA ASN A 133 10.30 0.51 0.28
C ASN A 133 9.32 -0.57 -0.18
N PHE A 134 8.71 -0.34 -1.33
CA PHE A 134 7.78 -1.25 -1.98
C PHE A 134 8.51 -2.04 -3.05
N LYS A 135 8.36 -3.36 -3.00
CA LYS A 135 8.75 -4.26 -4.07
C LYS A 135 7.53 -4.99 -4.59
N SER A 136 7.46 -5.26 -5.88
CA SER A 136 6.37 -6.05 -6.46
C SER A 136 6.80 -6.77 -7.70
N TYR A 137 6.13 -7.88 -7.98
CA TYR A 137 6.14 -8.57 -9.27
C TYR A 137 5.01 -8.07 -10.19
N TYR A 138 4.08 -7.27 -9.67
CA TYR A 138 2.87 -6.85 -10.36
C TYR A 138 2.77 -5.33 -10.48
N ASN A 139 2.09 -4.88 -11.53
CA ASN A 139 1.79 -3.48 -11.80
C ASN A 139 0.64 -2.97 -10.91
N GLY A 140 0.76 -2.73 -9.74
CA GLY A 140 -0.31 -2.31 -8.80
C GLY A 140 0.27 -2.13 -7.42
N ILE A 141 1.50 -1.62 -7.36
CA ILE A 141 2.17 -1.45 -6.09
C ILE A 141 1.35 -0.53 -5.19
N LEU A 142 0.88 0.60 -5.71
CA LEU A 142 0.00 1.52 -5.00
C LEU A 142 -1.28 1.76 -5.81
N VAL A 143 -2.42 1.52 -5.18
CA VAL A 143 -3.74 1.93 -5.68
C VAL A 143 -4.34 2.90 -4.68
N LEU A 144 -4.54 4.13 -5.12
CA LEU A 144 -5.01 5.24 -4.31
C LEU A 144 -6.35 5.74 -4.85
N ASN A 145 -7.43 5.39 -4.17
CA ASN A 145 -8.79 5.90 -4.40
C ASN A 145 -9.23 6.71 -3.18
N GLY A 146 -9.11 8.04 -3.30
CA GLY A 146 -9.39 8.94 -2.19
C GLY A 146 -8.80 10.32 -2.44
N ASN A 147 -8.95 11.24 -1.49
CA ASN A 147 -8.61 12.64 -1.71
C ASN A 147 -7.59 13.15 -0.68
N ASP A 148 -6.89 14.20 -1.09
CA ASP A 148 -5.99 14.96 -0.21
C ASP A 148 -4.88 14.08 0.45
N ASN A 149 -4.43 13.05 -0.27
CA ASN A 149 -3.40 12.14 0.21
C ASN A 149 -2.01 12.58 -0.26
N THR A 150 -1.00 12.25 0.52
CA THR A 150 0.41 12.53 0.20
C THR A 150 1.21 11.25 0.12
N VAL A 151 1.90 11.04 -1.01
CA VAL A 151 2.81 9.92 -1.26
C VAL A 151 4.21 10.49 -1.48
N ASN A 152 5.12 10.30 -0.54
CA ASN A 152 6.37 11.06 -0.51
C ASN A 152 7.57 10.21 -0.11
N LYS A 153 8.70 10.40 -0.79
CA LYS A 153 9.99 9.76 -0.48
C LYS A 153 9.94 8.23 -0.41
N ASN A 154 9.09 7.60 -1.20
CA ASN A 154 9.05 6.15 -1.27
C ASN A 154 9.91 5.64 -2.41
N ILE A 155 10.33 4.38 -2.28
CA ILE A 155 10.92 3.60 -3.36
C ILE A 155 9.87 2.60 -3.83
N PHE A 156 9.55 2.63 -5.12
CA PHE A 156 8.68 1.68 -5.80
C PHE A 156 9.51 0.90 -6.80
N TRP A 157 9.66 -0.38 -6.56
CA TRP A 157 10.46 -1.25 -7.41
C TRP A 157 9.62 -2.40 -7.95
N LEU A 158 9.32 -2.33 -9.25
CA LEU A 158 8.72 -3.42 -9.99
C LEU A 158 9.83 -4.36 -10.44
N THR A 159 9.96 -5.50 -9.79
CA THR A 159 11.01 -6.47 -10.07
C THR A 159 10.57 -7.45 -11.14
N GLY A 160 11.50 -7.87 -11.99
CA GLY A 160 11.21 -8.64 -13.17
C GLY A 160 11.04 -10.14 -13.02
N ALA A 161 10.67 -10.63 -11.86
CA ALA A 161 10.70 -12.07 -11.62
C ALA A 161 9.72 -12.88 -12.49
N VAL A 162 8.57 -12.30 -12.92
CA VAL A 162 7.58 -13.04 -13.72
C VAL A 162 6.85 -12.14 -14.72
N GLN A 163 7.34 -12.09 -15.93
CA GLN A 163 6.81 -11.26 -17.03
C GLN A 163 5.29 -11.41 -17.26
N ASN A 164 4.75 -12.61 -17.08
CA ASN A 164 3.33 -12.87 -17.30
C ASN A 164 2.40 -12.27 -16.21
N GLN A 165 2.94 -11.88 -15.09
CA GLN A 165 2.17 -11.34 -13.97
C GLN A 165 1.90 -9.83 -14.09
N LEU A 166 2.68 -9.12 -14.91
CA LEU A 166 2.46 -7.70 -15.20
C LEU A 166 1.14 -7.45 -15.93
N LEU A 167 0.62 -8.45 -16.62
CA LEU A 167 -0.60 -8.37 -17.41
C LEU A 167 -1.90 -8.49 -16.60
N ASP A 168 -1.81 -8.82 -15.34
CA ASP A 168 -2.96 -9.16 -14.50
C ASP A 168 -3.95 -8.00 -14.35
N HIS A 169 -3.43 -6.76 -14.39
CA HIS A 169 -4.24 -5.55 -14.28
C HIS A 169 -4.51 -4.83 -15.61
N GLY A 170 -3.93 -5.33 -16.72
CA GLY A 170 -4.01 -4.69 -18.03
C GLY A 170 -2.97 -3.57 -18.23
N ASP A 171 -2.81 -3.15 -19.47
CA ASP A 171 -1.73 -2.26 -19.94
C ASP A 171 -1.78 -0.85 -19.37
N ASP A 172 -2.96 -0.36 -19.01
CA ASP A 172 -3.14 0.99 -18.47
C ASP A 172 -3.01 1.08 -16.94
N PHE A 173 -2.77 -0.05 -16.28
CA PHE A 173 -2.59 -0.07 -14.84
C PHE A 173 -1.13 0.13 -14.46
N GLY A 174 -0.82 1.23 -13.80
CA GLY A 174 0.55 1.63 -13.47
C GLY A 174 1.10 1.00 -12.17
N ILE A 175 2.34 1.31 -11.89
CA ILE A 175 2.95 1.07 -10.59
C ILE A 175 2.18 1.85 -9.51
N ILE A 176 1.90 3.13 -9.79
CA ILE A 176 1.04 4.00 -8.97
C ILE A 176 -0.23 4.31 -9.76
N ASN A 177 -1.37 4.04 -9.16
CA ASN A 177 -2.67 4.32 -9.72
C ASN A 177 -3.43 5.28 -8.81
N VAL A 178 -3.83 6.44 -9.31
CA VAL A 178 -4.53 7.48 -8.56
C VAL A 178 -5.91 7.71 -9.20
N LYS A 179 -6.97 7.55 -8.43
CA LYS A 179 -8.36 7.72 -8.88
C LYS A 179 -9.12 8.84 -8.17
N GLY A 180 -8.54 9.42 -7.12
CA GLY A 180 -9.15 10.49 -6.34
C GLY A 180 -8.64 11.88 -6.71
N ASN A 181 -8.94 12.87 -5.87
CA ASN A 181 -8.64 14.27 -6.14
C ASN A 181 -7.58 14.83 -5.18
N ASN A 182 -6.88 15.89 -5.63
CA ASN A 182 -5.94 16.68 -4.82
C ASN A 182 -4.85 15.83 -4.16
N ASN A 183 -4.45 14.72 -4.76
CA ASN A 183 -3.39 13.89 -4.21
C ASN A 183 -2.03 14.41 -4.67
N MET A 184 -1.06 14.40 -3.76
CA MET A 184 0.31 14.78 -4.05
C MET A 184 1.23 13.56 -4.02
N VAL A 185 1.88 13.27 -5.14
CA VAL A 185 2.91 12.24 -5.28
C VAL A 185 4.24 12.93 -5.53
N ALA A 186 5.13 12.96 -4.55
CA ALA A 186 6.32 13.80 -4.61
C ALA A 186 7.59 13.08 -4.16
N SER A 187 8.71 13.38 -4.80
CA SER A 187 10.04 12.91 -4.38
C SER A 187 10.16 11.39 -4.24
N ASN A 188 9.42 10.64 -5.05
CA ASN A 188 9.48 9.19 -5.06
C ASN A 188 10.47 8.71 -6.14
N SER A 189 11.05 7.53 -5.89
CA SER A 189 11.83 6.80 -6.88
C SER A 189 11.03 5.60 -7.36
N LEU A 190 10.80 5.52 -8.66
CA LEU A 190 10.07 4.45 -9.29
C LEU A 190 10.99 3.74 -10.28
N SER A 191 11.18 2.45 -10.13
CA SER A 191 11.99 1.66 -11.07
C SER A 191 11.25 0.42 -11.54
N CYS A 192 11.44 0.09 -12.82
CA CYS A 192 10.92 -1.11 -13.44
C CYS A 192 12.08 -1.85 -14.11
N GLU A 193 12.35 -3.07 -13.67
CA GLU A 193 13.41 -3.90 -14.27
C GLU A 193 13.00 -4.47 -15.65
N TRP A 194 11.74 -4.32 -16.04
CA TRP A 194 11.19 -4.93 -17.23
C TRP A 194 10.67 -3.92 -18.22
N ALA A 195 11.15 -4.12 -19.43
CA ALA A 195 10.52 -3.62 -20.62
C ALA A 195 9.21 -4.34 -20.87
N TYR A 196 8.16 -3.78 -20.44
CA TYR A 196 6.86 -4.18 -20.91
C TYR A 196 6.34 -3.12 -21.89
N ALA A 197 6.27 -3.48 -23.16
CA ALA A 197 5.75 -2.59 -24.19
C ALA A 197 4.32 -2.15 -23.83
N GLY A 198 4.14 -0.86 -23.59
CA GLY A 198 2.84 -0.31 -23.21
C GLY A 198 2.60 -0.16 -21.69
N ALA A 199 3.46 -0.68 -20.84
CA ALA A 199 3.30 -0.50 -19.40
C ALA A 199 3.32 0.98 -18.99
N VAL A 200 2.49 1.32 -18.03
CA VAL A 200 2.37 2.66 -17.46
C VAL A 200 3.04 2.67 -16.09
N THR A 201 3.89 3.65 -15.83
CA THR A 201 4.47 3.79 -14.49
C THR A 201 3.50 4.47 -13.54
N VAL A 202 2.84 5.53 -14.01
CA VAL A 202 1.84 6.27 -13.24
C VAL A 202 0.56 6.42 -14.05
N ASN A 203 -0.56 6.00 -13.47
CA ASN A 203 -1.89 6.22 -14.04
C ASN A 203 -2.70 7.15 -13.13
N ALA A 204 -3.07 8.31 -13.65
CA ALA A 204 -3.95 9.28 -12.99
C ALA A 204 -4.92 9.93 -14.01
N VAL A 205 -5.60 9.10 -14.80
CA VAL A 205 -6.59 9.55 -15.77
C VAL A 205 -7.94 9.94 -15.13
N GLN A 206 -8.13 9.57 -13.87
CA GLN A 206 -9.34 9.90 -13.11
C GLN A 206 -9.00 10.90 -11.99
N GLY A 207 -9.97 11.72 -11.64
CA GLY A 207 -9.81 12.74 -10.60
C GLY A 207 -9.21 14.06 -11.10
N THR A 208 -9.12 15.02 -10.21
CA THR A 208 -8.70 16.40 -10.49
C THR A 208 -7.73 16.92 -9.44
N GLY A 209 -6.90 17.91 -9.81
CA GLY A 209 -5.98 18.55 -8.88
C GLY A 209 -4.86 17.65 -8.35
N ASN A 210 -4.60 16.52 -8.99
CA ASN A 210 -3.49 15.66 -8.60
C ASN A 210 -2.17 16.25 -9.09
N VAL A 211 -1.11 16.10 -8.28
CA VAL A 211 0.22 16.64 -8.57
C VAL A 211 1.27 15.55 -8.45
N PHE A 212 2.06 15.35 -9.51
CA PHE A 212 3.26 14.52 -9.50
C PHE A 212 4.48 15.43 -9.66
N LYS A 213 5.38 15.45 -8.66
CA LYS A 213 6.53 16.34 -8.72
C LYS A 213 7.79 15.74 -8.13
N ASN A 214 8.93 16.17 -8.68
CA ASN A 214 10.25 15.77 -8.20
C ASN A 214 10.42 14.24 -8.10
N CYS A 215 9.75 13.46 -8.95
CA CYS A 215 9.89 12.02 -8.98
C CYS A 215 11.00 11.60 -9.93
N PHE A 216 11.77 10.60 -9.53
CA PHE A 216 12.70 9.93 -10.41
C PHE A 216 12.05 8.64 -10.92
N VAL A 217 12.01 8.46 -12.24
CA VAL A 217 11.44 7.28 -12.87
C VAL A 217 12.51 6.60 -13.70
N ASP A 218 12.97 5.46 -13.26
CA ASP A 218 13.84 4.58 -14.02
C ASP A 218 12.99 3.50 -14.70
N ASN A 219 12.66 3.76 -15.95
CA ASN A 219 11.78 2.89 -16.73
C ASN A 219 12.51 2.45 -17.98
N LEU A 220 13.26 1.39 -17.85
CA LEU A 220 14.26 0.95 -18.84
C LEU A 220 13.69 0.77 -20.25
N GLU A 221 12.40 0.50 -20.43
CA GLU A 221 11.79 0.27 -21.75
C GLU A 221 10.27 0.57 -21.81
N SER A 222 9.68 1.30 -20.87
CA SER A 222 8.26 1.66 -20.96
C SER A 222 8.05 2.84 -21.91
N TYR A 223 7.10 2.70 -22.80
CA TYR A 223 6.72 3.75 -23.73
C TYR A 223 5.82 4.84 -23.11
N ARG A 224 5.29 4.59 -21.91
CA ARG A 224 4.35 5.50 -21.23
C ARG A 224 4.68 5.64 -19.75
N VAL A 225 5.48 6.63 -19.39
CA VAL A 225 5.83 6.87 -18.00
C VAL A 225 4.62 7.41 -17.23
N PHE A 226 3.94 8.42 -17.78
CA PHE A 226 2.77 9.04 -17.17
C PHE A 226 1.55 8.93 -18.08
N LEU A 227 0.50 8.28 -17.62
CA LEU A 227 -0.83 8.32 -18.22
C LEU A 227 -1.72 9.18 -17.31
N VAL A 228 -1.88 10.45 -17.67
CA VAL A 228 -2.54 11.44 -16.82
C VAL A 228 -3.58 12.23 -17.63
N ASN A 229 -4.58 12.76 -16.93
CA ASN A 229 -5.54 13.68 -17.57
C ASN A 229 -5.02 15.13 -17.56
N ALA A 230 -5.73 16.01 -18.27
CA ALA A 230 -5.36 17.43 -18.42
C ALA A 230 -5.42 18.24 -17.10
N GLN A 231 -5.99 17.70 -16.04
CA GLN A 231 -6.16 18.34 -14.73
C GLN A 231 -5.15 17.83 -13.70
N THR A 232 -4.20 17.02 -14.15
CA THR A 232 -3.11 16.49 -13.33
C THR A 232 -1.81 17.20 -13.69
N GLU A 233 -1.15 17.80 -12.70
CA GLU A 233 0.15 18.44 -12.90
C GLU A 233 1.27 17.40 -12.82
N VAL A 234 2.20 17.46 -13.77
CA VAL A 234 3.48 16.70 -13.71
C VAL A 234 4.61 17.70 -13.85
N SER A 235 5.43 17.86 -12.81
CA SER A 235 6.50 18.84 -12.79
C SER A 235 7.80 18.30 -12.18
N ASN A 236 8.94 18.69 -12.75
CA ASN A 236 10.27 18.32 -12.29
C ASN A 236 10.46 16.79 -12.09
N CYS A 237 9.75 15.97 -12.83
CA CYS A 237 9.97 14.54 -12.84
C CYS A 237 11.02 14.20 -13.90
N VAL A 238 12.00 13.39 -13.52
CA VAL A 238 13.07 12.96 -14.42
C VAL A 238 12.84 11.51 -14.76
N SER A 239 12.84 11.21 -16.04
CA SER A 239 12.85 9.84 -16.57
C SER A 239 14.24 9.52 -17.09
N SER A 240 14.74 8.33 -16.81
CA SER A 240 15.95 7.81 -17.43
C SER A 240 15.61 7.27 -18.83
N ASP A 241 15.27 8.16 -19.73
CA ASP A 241 15.10 7.76 -21.14
C ASP A 241 16.46 7.43 -21.74
N LYS A 242 16.55 6.26 -22.35
CA LYS A 242 17.65 5.92 -23.26
C LYS A 242 17.36 6.43 -24.66
#